data_2cc4ca2131f246c41d074f6d891c97bc
#
_entry.id   2cc4ca2131f246c41d074f6d891c97bc
#
_cell.length_a   1.000
_cell.length_b   1.000
_cell.length_c   1.000
_cell.angle_alpha   90.00
_cell.angle_beta   90.00
_cell.angle_gamma   90.00
#
_symmetry.space_group_name_H-M   'P 1'
#
loop_
_entity.id
_entity.type
_entity.pdbx_description
1 polymer ?
#
loop_
_entity_poly.entity_id
_entity_poly.type
_entity_poly.pdbx_seq_one_letter_code
_entity_poly.pdbx_strand_id
1 'polypeptide(L)'
;VSLPSQTTEFHTNVVTGTGLQALANSVAKYGKRDCFSTLQKFVAGSYDGKICILYGLRRTGKTTLLFQMLSELPIEKTAYIKVQTTDDMSRLTKDLKVLFELGYRYVFIDEITLLSDFIDTAAVLSDVFSMMGMKIVVSGTDSLGFAMANRDELYDRSVTIHTSFIPFREYARLLNIRSVDSYIEYGGTLKMENMSFDDPDAAFDEVAFRDDESTRKYIDTAISRNIQHTLKNDHYGEYFNQLRELYEKGELTNVINRI
;
A
#
# COMPACT_ATOMS: atom_id res chain seq x y z
N VAL A 1 43.88 10.02 1.86
CA VAL A 1 43.44 8.84 1.09
C VAL A 1 41.94 8.74 1.31
N SER A 2 41.13 9.27 0.38
CA SER A 2 39.67 9.13 0.39
C SER A 2 39.34 7.66 0.05
N LEU A 3 38.70 6.98 0.99
CA LEU A 3 38.11 5.67 0.74
C LEU A 3 37.07 5.83 -0.41
N PRO A 4 37.01 4.89 -1.37
CA PRO A 4 35.99 4.91 -2.37
C PRO A 4 34.62 4.80 -1.69
N SER A 5 33.69 5.67 -2.01
CA SER A 5 32.29 5.58 -1.62
C SER A 5 31.77 4.23 -2.16
N GLN A 6 31.64 3.23 -1.30
CA GLN A 6 30.92 2.02 -1.65
C GLN A 6 29.49 2.45 -1.96
N THR A 7 29.13 2.41 -3.23
CA THR A 7 27.74 2.49 -3.64
C THR A 7 27.02 1.31 -3.00
N THR A 8 26.21 1.57 -2.00
CA THR A 8 25.39 0.55 -1.35
C THR A 8 24.42 0.02 -2.40
N GLU A 9 24.56 -1.23 -2.78
CA GLU A 9 23.66 -1.87 -3.74
C GLU A 9 22.49 -2.50 -2.96
N PHE A 10 21.28 -2.06 -3.28
CA PHE A 10 20.05 -2.62 -2.74
C PHE A 10 19.51 -3.74 -3.65
N HIS A 11 18.83 -4.70 -3.08
CA HIS A 11 18.23 -5.84 -3.77
C HIS A 11 16.82 -5.57 -4.29
N THR A 12 16.14 -4.57 -3.68
CA THR A 12 14.81 -4.10 -4.06
C THR A 12 14.88 -2.65 -4.54
N ASN A 13 13.76 -2.11 -4.99
CA ASN A 13 13.73 -0.72 -5.48
C ASN A 13 13.63 0.27 -4.30
N VAL A 14 14.77 0.51 -3.66
CA VAL A 14 14.91 1.45 -2.54
C VAL A 14 15.16 2.87 -3.07
N VAL A 15 14.38 3.82 -2.58
CA VAL A 15 14.50 5.25 -2.90
C VAL A 15 14.85 6.02 -1.63
N THR A 16 15.89 6.84 -1.69
CA THR A 16 16.39 7.69 -0.60
C THR A 16 16.81 9.08 -1.11
N GLY A 17 17.11 9.99 -0.22
CA GLY A 17 17.70 11.30 -0.55
C GLY A 17 16.87 12.11 -1.56
N THR A 18 17.51 12.57 -2.64
CA THR A 18 16.88 13.41 -3.66
C THR A 18 15.72 12.74 -4.38
N GLY A 19 15.78 11.42 -4.58
CA GLY A 19 14.67 10.65 -5.15
C GLY A 19 13.44 10.70 -4.26
N LEU A 20 13.63 10.56 -2.94
CA LEU A 20 12.55 10.66 -1.96
C LEU A 20 11.91 12.06 -1.95
N GLN A 21 12.72 13.11 -2.06
CA GLN A 21 12.23 14.48 -2.18
C GLN A 21 11.39 14.69 -3.43
N ALA A 22 11.79 14.10 -4.55
CA ALA A 22 11.01 14.18 -5.79
C ALA A 22 9.65 13.50 -5.64
N LEU A 23 9.58 12.32 -4.98
CA LEU A 23 8.32 11.65 -4.69
C LEU A 23 7.40 12.49 -3.80
N ALA A 24 7.94 13.07 -2.71
CA ALA A 24 7.18 13.95 -1.82
C ALA A 24 6.64 15.18 -2.56
N ASN A 25 7.45 15.81 -3.40
CA ASN A 25 7.06 17.00 -4.17
C ASN A 25 5.97 16.69 -5.21
N SER A 26 5.95 15.49 -5.79
CA SER A 26 4.96 15.10 -6.80
C SER A 26 3.52 15.16 -6.29
N VAL A 27 3.32 15.02 -4.98
CA VAL A 27 2.00 15.02 -4.34
C VAL A 27 1.69 16.28 -3.54
N ALA A 28 2.58 17.27 -3.52
CA ALA A 28 2.45 18.49 -2.71
C ALA A 28 1.18 19.30 -3.02
N LYS A 29 0.68 19.25 -4.27
CA LYS A 29 -0.55 19.92 -4.71
C LYS A 29 -1.84 19.26 -4.23
N TYR A 30 -1.80 18.03 -3.74
CA TYR A 30 -2.99 17.26 -3.40
C TYR A 30 -3.39 17.42 -1.93
N GLY A 31 -4.70 17.52 -1.70
CA GLY A 31 -5.25 17.55 -0.36
C GLY A 31 -5.03 16.21 0.38
N LYS A 32 -4.86 16.29 1.69
CA LYS A 32 -4.71 15.10 2.53
C LYS A 32 -6.06 14.45 2.80
N ARG A 33 -6.10 13.14 2.75
CA ARG A 33 -7.24 12.34 3.18
C ARG A 33 -7.44 12.43 4.69
N ASP A 34 -8.68 12.21 5.16
CA ASP A 34 -9.00 12.28 6.59
C ASP A 34 -8.22 11.22 7.40
N CYS A 35 -7.96 10.05 6.82
CA CYS A 35 -7.15 8.99 7.44
C CYS A 35 -5.67 9.31 7.58
N PHE A 36 -5.16 10.38 6.94
CA PHE A 36 -3.78 10.82 7.07
C PHE A 36 -3.38 11.12 8.52
N SER A 37 -4.31 11.69 9.30
CA SER A 37 -4.08 11.97 10.72
C SER A 37 -3.76 10.73 11.55
N THR A 38 -4.31 9.58 11.18
CA THR A 38 -4.01 8.29 11.84
C THR A 38 -2.60 7.82 11.50
N LEU A 39 -2.18 7.99 10.25
CA LEU A 39 -0.80 7.69 9.83
C LEU A 39 0.20 8.59 10.57
N GLN A 40 -0.07 9.90 10.69
CA GLN A 40 0.76 10.82 11.46
C GLN A 40 0.90 10.39 12.92
N LYS A 41 -0.20 10.01 13.56
CA LYS A 41 -0.19 9.53 14.95
C LYS A 41 0.66 8.27 15.11
N PHE A 42 0.60 7.34 14.16
CA PHE A 42 1.47 6.15 14.17
C PHE A 42 2.94 6.53 14.06
N VAL A 43 3.30 7.36 13.11
CA VAL A 43 4.70 7.73 12.85
C VAL A 43 5.29 8.55 14.01
N ALA A 44 4.50 9.44 14.62
CA ALA A 44 4.92 10.27 15.76
C ALA A 44 4.84 9.54 17.11
N GLY A 45 4.08 8.46 17.20
CA GLY A 45 3.81 7.75 18.46
C GLY A 45 4.85 6.68 18.81
N SER A 46 4.75 6.17 20.05
CA SER A 46 5.55 5.06 20.56
C SER A 46 4.80 3.74 20.31
N TYR A 47 4.96 3.20 19.11
CA TYR A 47 4.38 1.90 18.72
C TYR A 47 5.51 0.88 18.52
N ASP A 48 6.26 0.62 19.57
CA ASP A 48 7.39 -0.32 19.52
C ASP A 48 6.87 -1.75 19.28
N GLY A 49 7.50 -2.47 18.37
CA GLY A 49 7.07 -3.80 17.95
C GLY A 49 5.79 -3.83 17.09
N LYS A 50 5.30 -2.66 16.60
CA LYS A 50 4.17 -2.61 15.68
C LYS A 50 4.54 -1.98 14.35
N ILE A 51 3.91 -2.47 13.29
CA ILE A 51 3.97 -1.86 11.96
C ILE A 51 2.64 -1.18 11.63
N CYS A 52 2.63 -0.23 10.70
CA CYS A 52 1.39 0.33 10.17
C CYS A 52 1.04 -0.31 8.84
N ILE A 53 -0.17 -0.81 8.70
CA ILE A 53 -0.71 -1.40 7.48
C ILE A 53 -1.72 -0.42 6.86
N LEU A 54 -1.40 0.09 5.68
CA LEU A 54 -2.26 0.95 4.88
C LEU A 54 -2.82 0.15 3.70
N TYR A 55 -4.06 -0.31 3.78
CA TYR A 55 -4.64 -1.15 2.74
C TYR A 55 -5.99 -0.65 2.23
N GLY A 56 -6.41 -1.14 1.08
CA GLY A 56 -7.70 -0.82 0.47
C GLY A 56 -7.63 -0.88 -1.06
N LEU A 57 -8.74 -0.58 -1.70
CA LEU A 57 -8.87 -0.64 -3.15
C LEU A 57 -7.84 0.23 -3.89
N ARG A 58 -7.60 -0.09 -5.14
CA ARG A 58 -6.79 0.76 -6.03
C ARG A 58 -7.43 2.15 -6.12
N ARG A 59 -6.61 3.18 -6.34
CA ARG A 59 -7.04 4.59 -6.50
C ARG A 59 -7.75 5.21 -5.28
N THR A 60 -7.55 4.66 -4.10
CA THR A 60 -7.99 5.28 -2.84
C THR A 60 -6.93 6.18 -2.20
N GLY A 61 -5.81 6.42 -2.89
CA GLY A 61 -4.78 7.36 -2.48
C GLY A 61 -3.72 6.81 -1.53
N LYS A 62 -3.52 5.49 -1.44
CA LYS A 62 -2.50 4.89 -0.55
C LYS A 62 -1.10 5.43 -0.81
N THR A 63 -0.60 5.29 -2.03
CA THR A 63 0.73 5.79 -2.42
C THR A 63 0.84 7.30 -2.21
N THR A 64 -0.21 8.06 -2.51
CA THR A 64 -0.27 9.51 -2.25
C THR A 64 -0.10 9.82 -0.77
N LEU A 65 -0.79 9.07 0.11
CA LEU A 65 -0.66 9.21 1.57
C LEU A 65 0.77 8.91 2.05
N LEU A 66 1.40 7.87 1.49
CA LEU A 66 2.81 7.57 1.79
C LEU A 66 3.70 8.75 1.38
N PHE A 67 3.59 9.25 0.15
CA PHE A 67 4.41 10.37 -0.33
C PHE A 67 4.15 11.68 0.43
N GLN A 68 2.91 11.94 0.83
CA GLN A 68 2.60 13.06 1.71
C GLN A 68 3.25 12.93 3.08
N MET A 69 3.36 11.70 3.62
CA MET A 69 4.04 11.48 4.89
C MET A 69 5.56 11.66 4.77
N LEU A 70 6.16 11.29 3.63
CA LEU A 70 7.59 11.52 3.36
C LEU A 70 7.96 13.00 3.49
N SER A 71 7.07 13.93 3.11
CA SER A 71 7.32 15.37 3.20
C SER A 71 7.37 15.92 4.63
N GLU A 72 6.87 15.18 5.61
CA GLU A 72 6.84 15.56 7.02
C GLU A 72 8.00 14.97 7.86
N LEU A 73 8.85 14.16 7.23
CA LEU A 73 9.90 13.40 7.91
C LEU A 73 11.30 13.85 7.50
N PRO A 74 12.30 13.65 8.39
CA PRO A 74 13.69 13.94 8.05
C PRO A 74 14.17 13.00 6.93
N ILE A 75 14.50 13.58 5.79
CA ILE A 75 14.82 12.87 4.55
C ILE A 75 16.02 11.93 4.71
N GLU A 76 17.00 12.32 5.53
CA GLU A 76 18.21 11.56 5.82
C GLU A 76 17.96 10.32 6.68
N LYS A 77 16.76 10.20 7.28
CA LYS A 77 16.33 9.06 8.10
C LYS A 77 15.17 8.28 7.50
N THR A 78 14.75 8.65 6.29
CA THR A 78 13.55 8.11 5.65
C THR A 78 13.90 7.39 4.35
N ALA A 79 13.30 6.23 4.13
CA ALA A 79 13.42 5.46 2.89
C ALA A 79 12.02 5.01 2.41
N TYR A 80 11.90 4.88 1.10
CA TYR A 80 10.73 4.32 0.43
C TYR A 80 11.16 3.12 -0.42
N ILE A 81 10.38 2.07 -0.40
CA ILE A 81 10.62 0.85 -1.18
C ILE A 81 9.37 0.55 -1.99
N LYS A 82 9.52 0.46 -3.30
CA LYS A 82 8.47 0.00 -4.20
C LYS A 82 8.70 -1.47 -4.51
N VAL A 83 7.86 -2.33 -3.96
CA VAL A 83 7.93 -3.78 -4.18
C VAL A 83 7.49 -4.14 -5.60
N GLN A 84 8.18 -5.09 -6.19
CA GLN A 84 7.89 -5.69 -7.48
C GLN A 84 7.55 -7.17 -7.33
N THR A 85 6.89 -7.76 -8.32
CA THR A 85 6.52 -9.19 -8.31
C THR A 85 7.72 -10.14 -8.35
N THR A 86 8.91 -9.64 -8.68
CA THR A 86 10.18 -10.39 -8.69
C THR A 86 10.91 -10.34 -7.35
N ASP A 87 10.42 -9.56 -6.39
CA ASP A 87 11.00 -9.43 -5.06
C ASP A 87 10.48 -10.53 -4.12
N ASP A 88 11.21 -10.76 -3.04
CA ASP A 88 10.86 -11.65 -1.95
C ASP A 88 11.20 -11.03 -0.59
N MET A 89 10.68 -11.60 0.51
CA MET A 89 10.95 -11.10 1.85
C MET A 89 12.42 -11.21 2.26
N SER A 90 13.17 -12.15 1.70
CA SER A 90 14.61 -12.28 1.99
C SER A 90 15.39 -11.09 1.46
N ARG A 91 15.12 -10.65 0.23
CA ARG A 91 15.73 -9.44 -0.37
C ARG A 91 15.33 -8.19 0.40
N LEU A 92 14.05 -8.03 0.68
CA LEU A 92 13.53 -6.91 1.47
C LEU A 92 14.19 -6.84 2.86
N THR A 93 14.31 -7.97 3.54
CA THR A 93 14.95 -8.06 4.86
C THR A 93 16.43 -7.67 4.83
N LYS A 94 17.16 -8.04 3.78
CA LYS A 94 18.57 -7.60 3.59
C LYS A 94 18.65 -6.08 3.45
N ASP A 95 17.79 -5.50 2.63
CA ASP A 95 17.77 -4.05 2.43
C ASP A 95 17.37 -3.30 3.69
N LEU A 96 16.42 -3.82 4.47
CA LEU A 96 16.03 -3.24 5.76
C LEU A 96 17.20 -3.26 6.77
N LYS A 97 18.01 -4.32 6.80
CA LYS A 97 19.22 -4.37 7.64
C LYS A 97 20.21 -3.30 7.24
N VAL A 98 20.49 -3.18 5.94
CA VAL A 98 21.39 -2.14 5.40
C VAL A 98 20.87 -0.75 5.73
N LEU A 99 19.58 -0.50 5.52
CA LEU A 99 18.95 0.79 5.85
C LEU A 99 19.09 1.10 7.35
N PHE A 100 18.85 0.13 8.21
CA PHE A 100 19.01 0.30 9.66
C PHE A 100 20.45 0.67 10.05
N GLU A 101 21.44 -0.03 9.51
CA GLU A 101 22.87 0.23 9.74
C GLU A 101 23.31 1.61 9.24
N LEU A 102 22.71 2.08 8.13
CA LEU A 102 22.92 3.42 7.58
C LEU A 102 22.20 4.53 8.38
N GLY A 103 21.42 4.18 9.40
CA GLY A 103 20.75 5.15 10.28
C GLY A 103 19.33 5.52 9.85
N TYR A 104 18.76 4.88 8.84
CA TYR A 104 17.35 5.08 8.49
C TYR A 104 16.44 4.56 9.60
N ARG A 105 15.33 5.27 9.84
CA ARG A 105 14.39 4.94 10.92
C ARG A 105 12.94 4.89 10.46
N TYR A 106 12.61 5.54 9.36
CA TYR A 106 11.28 5.56 8.77
C TYR A 106 11.32 4.86 7.43
N VAL A 107 10.62 3.75 7.29
CA VAL A 107 10.61 2.96 6.05
C VAL A 107 9.17 2.74 5.58
N PHE A 108 8.91 3.16 4.36
CA PHE A 108 7.63 3.03 3.68
C PHE A 108 7.76 1.98 2.58
N ILE A 109 6.96 0.92 2.66
CA ILE A 109 7.02 -0.21 1.72
C ILE A 109 5.68 -0.28 0.99
N ASP A 110 5.70 0.03 -0.29
CA ASP A 110 4.48 0.11 -1.11
C ASP A 110 4.28 -1.18 -1.92
N GLU A 111 3.03 -1.66 -1.96
CA GLU A 111 2.56 -2.88 -2.61
C GLU A 111 3.22 -4.17 -2.05
N ILE A 112 3.42 -4.25 -0.74
CA ILE A 112 4.08 -5.40 -0.08
C ILE A 112 3.39 -6.74 -0.37
N THR A 113 2.08 -6.74 -0.62
CA THR A 113 1.30 -7.94 -0.95
C THR A 113 1.61 -8.54 -2.31
N LEU A 114 2.53 -7.94 -3.09
CA LEU A 114 3.11 -8.55 -4.28
C LEU A 114 4.14 -9.64 -3.93
N LEU A 115 4.71 -9.63 -2.72
CA LEU A 115 5.60 -10.68 -2.24
C LEU A 115 4.79 -11.95 -1.97
N SER A 116 5.14 -13.03 -2.65
CA SER A 116 4.44 -14.30 -2.52
C SER A 116 4.54 -14.93 -1.12
N ASP A 117 5.64 -14.63 -0.42
CA ASP A 117 5.96 -15.13 0.92
C ASP A 117 5.60 -14.15 2.05
N PHE A 118 4.91 -13.03 1.73
CA PHE A 118 4.53 -12.01 2.71
C PHE A 118 3.67 -12.56 3.85
N ILE A 119 2.67 -13.39 3.53
CA ILE A 119 1.70 -13.88 4.51
C ILE A 119 2.39 -14.67 5.62
N ASP A 120 3.35 -15.50 5.28
CA ASP A 120 4.03 -16.40 6.23
C ASP A 120 5.25 -15.79 6.91
N THR A 121 5.70 -14.61 6.46
CA THR A 121 6.97 -14.02 6.93
C THR A 121 6.82 -12.58 7.43
N ALA A 122 5.61 -12.04 7.46
CA ALA A 122 5.35 -10.65 7.81
C ALA A 122 5.80 -10.28 9.24
N ALA A 123 5.82 -11.25 10.17
CA ALA A 123 6.22 -11.03 11.56
C ALA A 123 7.62 -10.45 11.72
N VAL A 124 8.54 -10.72 10.78
CA VAL A 124 9.91 -10.19 10.85
C VAL A 124 9.96 -8.66 10.84
N LEU A 125 8.98 -8.01 10.20
CA LEU A 125 8.90 -6.55 10.15
C LEU A 125 8.63 -5.94 11.52
N SER A 126 7.78 -6.59 12.33
CA SER A 126 7.48 -6.16 13.70
C SER A 126 8.53 -6.66 14.70
N ASP A 127 8.79 -7.96 14.71
CA ASP A 127 9.58 -8.62 15.75
C ASP A 127 11.08 -8.28 15.69
N VAL A 128 11.57 -7.91 14.51
CA VAL A 128 12.97 -7.52 14.34
C VAL A 128 13.05 -6.00 14.15
N PHE A 129 12.56 -5.48 13.04
CA PHE A 129 12.85 -4.10 12.64
C PHE A 129 12.11 -3.06 13.47
N SER A 130 10.82 -3.27 13.77
CA SER A 130 10.08 -2.34 14.62
C SER A 130 10.58 -2.37 16.06
N MET A 131 10.94 -3.54 16.59
CA MET A 131 11.58 -3.67 17.92
C MET A 131 12.96 -3.00 17.98
N MET A 132 13.67 -2.92 16.86
CA MET A 132 14.94 -2.17 16.75
C MET A 132 14.71 -0.64 16.62
N GLY A 133 13.48 -0.18 16.67
CA GLY A 133 13.12 1.24 16.63
C GLY A 133 12.89 1.81 15.21
N MET A 134 12.71 0.97 14.19
CA MET A 134 12.28 1.42 12.88
C MET A 134 10.76 1.61 12.87
N LYS A 135 10.27 2.69 12.30
CA LYS A 135 8.86 2.91 11.98
C LYS A 135 8.59 2.38 10.58
N ILE A 136 7.90 1.26 10.50
CA ILE A 136 7.59 0.61 9.23
C ILE A 136 6.12 0.82 8.88
N VAL A 137 5.90 1.36 7.70
CA VAL A 137 4.57 1.52 7.10
C VAL A 137 4.52 0.69 5.83
N VAL A 138 3.61 -0.25 5.76
CA VAL A 138 3.40 -1.07 4.57
C VAL A 138 2.09 -0.72 3.89
N SER A 139 2.04 -0.79 2.57
CA SER A 139 0.79 -0.60 1.83
C SER A 139 0.56 -1.71 0.81
N GLY A 140 -0.70 -1.88 0.42
CA GLY A 140 -1.08 -2.81 -0.63
C GLY A 140 -2.58 -2.78 -0.95
N THR A 141 -2.93 -3.39 -2.06
CA THR A 141 -4.31 -3.46 -2.55
C THR A 141 -4.99 -4.76 -2.16
N ASP A 142 -4.24 -5.77 -1.77
CA ASP A 142 -4.76 -7.08 -1.40
C ASP A 142 -5.17 -7.12 0.08
N SER A 143 -6.43 -6.80 0.36
CA SER A 143 -6.96 -6.84 1.72
C SER A 143 -7.08 -8.25 2.29
N LEU A 144 -7.22 -9.28 1.45
CA LEU A 144 -7.23 -10.66 1.89
C LEU A 144 -5.82 -11.11 2.35
N GLY A 145 -4.78 -10.78 1.59
CA GLY A 145 -3.40 -11.03 1.98
C GLY A 145 -3.05 -10.38 3.33
N PHE A 146 -3.45 -9.12 3.54
CA PHE A 146 -3.27 -8.47 4.84
C PHE A 146 -4.10 -9.08 5.96
N ALA A 147 -5.33 -9.53 5.69
CA ALA A 147 -6.15 -10.20 6.69
C ALA A 147 -5.54 -11.53 7.14
N MET A 148 -4.97 -12.28 6.20
CA MET A 148 -4.25 -13.53 6.48
C MET A 148 -2.99 -13.26 7.28
N ALA A 149 -2.13 -12.38 6.83
CA ALA A 149 -0.91 -12.00 7.53
C ALA A 149 -1.20 -11.45 8.93
N ASN A 150 -2.23 -10.61 9.07
CA ASN A 150 -2.61 -10.04 10.36
C ASN A 150 -3.15 -11.08 11.35
N ARG A 151 -3.83 -12.11 10.86
CA ARG A 151 -4.34 -13.19 11.70
C ARG A 151 -3.22 -14.11 12.20
N ASP A 152 -2.32 -14.49 11.31
CA ASP A 152 -1.36 -15.55 11.55
C ASP A 152 -0.03 -14.99 12.08
N GLU A 153 0.47 -13.90 11.53
CA GLU A 153 1.82 -13.38 11.81
C GLU A 153 1.82 -12.02 12.53
N LEU A 154 0.84 -11.14 12.25
CA LEU A 154 0.81 -9.76 12.73
C LEU A 154 -0.23 -9.51 13.82
N TYR A 155 -0.77 -10.56 14.45
CA TYR A 155 -1.72 -10.42 15.55
C TYR A 155 -1.15 -9.55 16.67
N ASP A 156 -1.87 -8.47 17.00
CA ASP A 156 -1.43 -7.40 17.95
C ASP A 156 -0.09 -6.70 17.59
N ARG A 157 0.48 -6.96 16.42
CA ARG A 157 1.74 -6.38 15.94
C ARG A 157 1.54 -5.32 14.85
N SER A 158 0.29 -4.93 14.62
CA SER A 158 -0.03 -3.96 13.58
C SER A 158 -1.03 -2.90 14.03
N VAL A 159 -0.92 -1.72 13.42
CA VAL A 159 -1.92 -0.67 13.40
C VAL A 159 -2.45 -0.58 11.98
N THR A 160 -3.74 -0.78 11.80
CA THR A 160 -4.35 -0.91 10.47
C THR A 160 -5.12 0.34 10.09
N ILE A 161 -4.86 0.86 8.90
CA ILE A 161 -5.57 1.97 8.28
C ILE A 161 -6.21 1.45 6.99
N HIS A 162 -7.53 1.38 6.98
CA HIS A 162 -8.28 0.98 5.79
C HIS A 162 -8.66 2.20 4.97
N THR A 163 -8.11 2.30 3.76
CA THR A 163 -8.50 3.31 2.78
C THR A 163 -9.72 2.83 1.99
N SER A 164 -10.90 2.90 2.60
CA SER A 164 -12.16 2.61 1.92
C SER A 164 -12.40 3.52 0.72
N PHE A 165 -13.49 3.31 -0.01
CA PHE A 165 -14.00 4.31 -0.95
C PHE A 165 -14.03 5.68 -0.26
N ILE A 166 -13.67 6.72 -0.99
CA ILE A 166 -13.61 8.08 -0.46
C ILE A 166 -15.06 8.55 -0.30
N PRO A 167 -15.50 8.91 0.92
CA PRO A 167 -16.85 9.45 1.10
C PRO A 167 -17.07 10.71 0.28
N PHE A 168 -18.30 10.95 -0.23
CA PHE A 168 -18.60 12.11 -1.09
C PHE A 168 -18.10 13.43 -0.49
N ARG A 169 -18.28 13.66 0.79
CA ARG A 169 -17.81 14.87 1.46
C ARG A 169 -16.30 15.06 1.37
N GLU A 170 -15.54 13.98 1.59
CA GLU A 170 -14.07 14.00 1.46
C GLU A 170 -13.66 14.15 0.00
N TYR A 171 -14.32 13.45 -0.90
CA TYR A 171 -14.11 13.51 -2.35
C TYR A 171 -14.33 14.93 -2.89
N ALA A 172 -15.45 15.54 -2.53
CA ALA A 172 -15.78 16.92 -2.92
C ALA A 172 -14.73 17.91 -2.45
N ARG A 173 -14.21 17.74 -1.24
CA ARG A 173 -13.15 18.57 -0.67
C ARG A 173 -11.81 18.38 -1.38
N LEU A 174 -11.44 17.14 -1.66
CA LEU A 174 -10.15 16.80 -2.26
C LEU A 174 -10.04 17.22 -3.73
N LEU A 175 -11.11 17.02 -4.49
CA LEU A 175 -11.13 17.24 -5.93
C LEU A 175 -11.86 18.53 -6.34
N ASN A 176 -12.42 19.28 -5.37
CA ASN A 176 -13.27 20.45 -5.61
C ASN A 176 -14.48 20.14 -6.54
N ILE A 177 -15.01 18.91 -6.48
CA ILE A 177 -16.13 18.43 -7.26
C ILE A 177 -17.38 18.49 -6.41
N ARG A 178 -18.44 19.13 -6.90
CA ARG A 178 -19.73 19.28 -6.18
C ARG A 178 -20.85 18.42 -6.76
N SER A 179 -20.61 17.76 -7.88
CA SER A 179 -21.59 16.92 -8.56
C SER A 179 -21.61 15.51 -7.93
N VAL A 180 -22.79 15.08 -7.50
CA VAL A 180 -23.01 13.69 -7.03
C VAL A 180 -22.90 12.71 -8.20
N ASP A 181 -23.34 13.12 -9.41
CA ASP A 181 -23.26 12.27 -10.59
C ASP A 181 -21.80 11.94 -10.94
N SER A 182 -20.90 12.93 -10.91
CA SER A 182 -19.47 12.70 -11.09
C SER A 182 -18.88 11.77 -10.02
N TYR A 183 -19.34 11.90 -8.78
CA TYR A 183 -18.91 11.00 -7.72
C TYR A 183 -19.35 9.55 -7.96
N ILE A 184 -20.58 9.35 -8.42
CA ILE A 184 -21.12 8.03 -8.76
C ILE A 184 -20.37 7.44 -9.96
N GLU A 185 -20.11 8.25 -10.98
CA GLU A 185 -19.38 7.84 -12.19
C GLU A 185 -17.96 7.33 -11.87
N TYR A 186 -17.26 8.00 -10.96
CA TYR A 186 -15.91 7.62 -10.58
C TYR A 186 -15.83 6.67 -9.37
N GLY A 187 -16.96 6.28 -8.82
CA GLY A 187 -17.04 5.27 -7.76
C GLY A 187 -16.28 5.62 -6.47
N GLY A 188 -16.12 6.91 -6.13
CA GLY A 188 -15.41 7.35 -4.94
C GLY A 188 -13.92 7.00 -4.94
N THR A 189 -13.28 6.93 -6.10
CA THR A 189 -11.85 6.71 -6.26
C THR A 189 -11.15 7.98 -6.76
N LEU A 190 -9.88 8.15 -6.39
CA LEU A 190 -9.07 9.28 -6.89
C LEU A 190 -8.54 8.92 -8.28
N LYS A 191 -9.11 9.58 -9.28
CA LYS A 191 -8.60 9.60 -10.64
C LYS A 191 -7.88 10.91 -10.81
N MET A 192 -6.58 10.97 -10.58
CA MET A 192 -6.00 12.28 -10.35
C MET A 192 -4.96 12.74 -11.35
N GLU A 193 -4.37 11.87 -12.14
CA GLU A 193 -3.15 12.33 -12.81
C GLU A 193 -3.40 13.03 -14.13
N ASN A 194 -4.58 12.91 -14.75
CA ASN A 194 -4.82 13.56 -16.03
C ASN A 194 -6.21 14.19 -16.16
N MET A 195 -6.75 14.71 -15.09
CA MET A 195 -7.85 15.67 -15.20
C MET A 195 -7.32 17.05 -15.59
N SER A 196 -6.63 17.15 -16.70
CA SER A 196 -6.75 18.30 -17.53
C SER A 196 -8.10 18.15 -18.22
N PHE A 197 -9.11 18.86 -17.75
CA PHE A 197 -10.43 18.93 -18.39
C PHE A 197 -10.36 19.46 -19.83
N ASP A 198 -9.17 19.90 -20.25
CA ASP A 198 -8.89 20.51 -21.54
C ASP A 198 -8.21 19.55 -22.54
N ASP A 199 -7.85 18.33 -22.13
CA ASP A 199 -7.30 17.31 -23.03
C ASP A 199 -8.20 16.08 -23.08
N PRO A 200 -9.08 15.98 -24.08
CA PRO A 200 -10.00 14.85 -24.23
C PRO A 200 -9.28 13.51 -24.48
N ASP A 201 -8.04 13.50 -24.94
CA ASP A 201 -7.28 12.28 -25.22
C ASP A 201 -6.51 11.78 -24.01
N ALA A 202 -5.94 12.67 -23.18
CA ALA A 202 -5.23 12.29 -21.96
C ALA A 202 -6.13 11.73 -20.87
N ALA A 203 -7.42 12.13 -20.83
CA ALA A 203 -8.40 11.64 -19.87
C ALA A 203 -8.78 10.16 -20.09
N PHE A 204 -8.45 9.60 -21.23
CA PHE A 204 -9.03 8.35 -21.67
C PHE A 204 -8.11 7.13 -21.58
N ASP A 205 -6.79 7.29 -21.64
CA ASP A 205 -5.86 6.15 -21.63
C ASP A 205 -5.67 5.48 -20.28
N GLU A 206 -6.05 6.13 -19.18
CA GLU A 206 -5.91 5.57 -17.82
C GLU A 206 -7.21 5.16 -17.13
N VAL A 207 -8.34 5.20 -17.83
CA VAL A 207 -9.59 4.65 -17.29
C VAL A 207 -9.52 3.14 -17.33
N ALA A 208 -9.13 2.53 -16.23
CA ALA A 208 -9.01 1.09 -16.05
C ALA A 208 -10.29 0.27 -16.30
N PHE A 209 -11.29 0.83 -16.94
CA PHE A 209 -12.57 0.20 -17.23
C PHE A 209 -12.96 0.31 -18.70
N ARG A 210 -12.02 0.61 -19.60
CA ARG A 210 -12.32 0.77 -21.02
C ARG A 210 -12.17 -0.50 -21.85
N ASP A 211 -11.34 -1.40 -21.40
CA ASP A 211 -11.19 -2.69 -22.03
C ASP A 211 -11.53 -3.81 -21.05
N ASP A 212 -11.98 -4.92 -21.62
CA ASP A 212 -12.35 -6.10 -20.84
C ASP A 212 -11.18 -6.69 -20.04
N GLU A 213 -9.96 -6.51 -20.49
CA GLU A 213 -8.78 -7.07 -19.85
C GLU A 213 -8.40 -6.29 -18.60
N SER A 214 -8.34 -4.97 -18.65
CA SER A 214 -8.05 -4.13 -17.48
C SER A 214 -9.18 -4.18 -16.44
N THR A 215 -10.43 -4.29 -16.90
CA THR A 215 -11.60 -4.49 -16.04
C THR A 215 -11.54 -5.85 -15.35
N ARG A 216 -11.27 -6.92 -16.06
CA ARG A 216 -11.09 -8.26 -15.50
C ARG A 216 -9.94 -8.29 -14.50
N LYS A 217 -8.79 -7.76 -14.85
CA LYS A 217 -7.63 -7.70 -13.95
C LYS A 217 -7.91 -6.92 -12.67
N TYR A 218 -8.72 -5.85 -12.74
CA TYR A 218 -9.14 -5.10 -11.55
C TYR A 218 -10.15 -5.91 -10.71
N ILE A 219 -11.17 -6.51 -11.34
CA ILE A 219 -12.14 -7.38 -10.67
C ILE A 219 -11.40 -8.56 -10.05
N ASP A 220 -10.54 -9.23 -10.80
CA ASP A 220 -9.83 -10.42 -10.37
C ASP A 220 -8.90 -10.17 -9.19
N THR A 221 -8.18 -9.05 -9.18
CA THR A 221 -7.14 -8.80 -8.16
C THR A 221 -7.63 -7.99 -6.96
N ALA A 222 -8.53 -7.06 -7.13
CA ALA A 222 -8.91 -6.15 -6.04
C ALA A 222 -10.32 -6.40 -5.52
N ILE A 223 -11.31 -6.53 -6.41
CA ILE A 223 -12.72 -6.64 -6.01
C ILE A 223 -13.02 -8.05 -5.49
N SER A 224 -12.64 -9.08 -6.24
CA SER A 224 -12.91 -10.46 -5.84
C SER A 224 -12.28 -10.81 -4.49
N ARG A 225 -11.04 -10.39 -4.27
CA ARG A 225 -10.35 -10.59 -2.98
C ARG A 225 -11.01 -9.84 -1.84
N ASN A 226 -11.48 -8.61 -2.09
CA ASN A 226 -12.19 -7.84 -1.07
C ASN A 226 -13.60 -8.38 -0.77
N ILE A 227 -14.35 -8.83 -1.78
CA ILE A 227 -15.67 -9.47 -1.58
C ILE A 227 -15.52 -10.73 -0.74
N GLN A 228 -14.53 -11.55 -1.02
CA GLN A 228 -14.29 -12.79 -0.26
C GLN A 228 -13.89 -12.51 1.18
N HIS A 229 -13.10 -11.47 1.43
CA HIS A 229 -12.77 -11.05 2.77
C HIS A 229 -14.03 -10.64 3.55
N THR A 230 -14.95 -9.92 2.90
CA THR A 230 -16.21 -9.49 3.51
C THR A 230 -17.13 -10.67 3.82
N LEU A 231 -17.28 -11.60 2.89
CA LEU A 231 -18.10 -12.80 3.08
C LEU A 231 -17.59 -13.71 4.21
N LYS A 232 -16.30 -13.66 4.48
CA LYS A 232 -15.67 -14.45 5.53
C LYS A 232 -15.94 -13.92 6.94
N ASN A 233 -16.02 -12.61 7.11
CA ASN A 233 -16.26 -11.98 8.42
C ASN A 233 -17.65 -12.34 9.00
N ASP A 234 -18.56 -12.80 8.17
CA ASP A 234 -19.96 -13.04 8.54
C ASP A 234 -20.31 -14.45 9.03
N HIS A 235 -19.45 -15.39 9.25
CA HIS A 235 -19.71 -16.71 9.92
C HIS A 235 -18.98 -17.96 9.37
N TYR A 236 -18.03 -17.85 8.44
CA TYR A 236 -17.47 -19.02 7.77
C TYR A 236 -16.00 -19.33 8.15
N GLY A 237 -15.67 -19.31 9.45
CA GLY A 237 -14.31 -19.60 9.92
C GLY A 237 -13.75 -20.98 9.49
N GLU A 238 -14.62 -21.93 9.15
CA GLU A 238 -14.23 -23.26 8.71
C GLU A 238 -13.64 -23.31 7.29
N TYR A 239 -13.98 -22.35 6.43
CA TYR A 239 -13.52 -22.31 5.04
C TYR A 239 -12.23 -21.52 4.84
N PHE A 240 -11.63 -20.99 5.90
CA PHE A 240 -10.45 -20.14 5.78
C PHE A 240 -9.26 -20.85 5.16
N ASN A 241 -8.99 -22.06 5.56
CA ASN A 241 -7.86 -22.83 5.04
C ASN A 241 -8.04 -23.15 3.55
N GLN A 242 -9.27 -23.43 3.12
CA GLN A 242 -9.59 -23.64 1.71
C GLN A 242 -9.42 -22.35 0.90
N LEU A 243 -9.86 -21.20 1.43
CA LEU A 243 -9.66 -19.91 0.79
C LEU A 243 -8.17 -19.54 0.70
N ARG A 244 -7.38 -19.84 1.73
CA ARG A 244 -5.94 -19.67 1.73
C ARG A 244 -5.28 -20.53 0.64
N GLU A 245 -5.61 -21.80 0.56
CA GLU A 245 -5.07 -22.67 -0.48
C GLU A 245 -5.41 -22.21 -1.91
N LEU A 246 -6.65 -21.77 -2.14
CA LEU A 246 -7.07 -21.23 -3.43
C LEU A 246 -6.36 -19.93 -3.78
N TYR A 247 -6.12 -19.08 -2.77
CA TYR A 247 -5.37 -17.84 -2.91
C TYR A 247 -3.92 -18.12 -3.29
N GLU A 248 -3.23 -18.97 -2.53
CA GLU A 248 -1.82 -19.33 -2.75
C GLU A 248 -1.59 -20.01 -4.11
N LYS A 249 -2.57 -20.80 -4.57
CA LYS A 249 -2.54 -21.42 -5.90
C LYS A 249 -2.96 -20.50 -7.04
N GLY A 250 -3.37 -19.25 -6.75
CA GLY A 250 -3.91 -18.33 -7.75
C GLY A 250 -5.24 -18.77 -8.38
N GLU A 251 -5.90 -19.78 -7.81
CA GLU A 251 -7.16 -20.36 -8.34
C GLU A 251 -8.41 -19.65 -7.83
N LEU A 252 -8.27 -18.80 -6.83
CA LEU A 252 -9.38 -18.14 -6.17
C LEU A 252 -10.22 -17.32 -7.15
N THR A 253 -9.56 -16.59 -8.03
CA THR A 253 -10.16 -15.81 -9.13
C THR A 253 -10.98 -16.69 -10.07
N ASN A 254 -10.46 -17.87 -10.43
CA ASN A 254 -11.15 -18.82 -11.32
C ASN A 254 -12.42 -19.38 -10.72
N VAL A 255 -12.45 -19.57 -9.40
CA VAL A 255 -13.65 -20.06 -8.68
C VAL A 255 -14.73 -18.98 -8.66
N ILE A 256 -14.36 -17.72 -8.42
CA ILE A 256 -15.33 -16.60 -8.40
C ILE A 256 -15.94 -16.36 -9.77
N ASN A 257 -15.14 -16.41 -10.82
CA ASN A 257 -15.63 -16.15 -12.19
C ASN A 257 -16.53 -17.26 -12.74
N ARG A 258 -16.70 -18.38 -12.00
CA ARG A 258 -17.63 -19.46 -12.35
C ARG A 258 -18.99 -19.35 -11.67
N ILE A 259 -19.16 -18.46 -10.72
CA ILE A 259 -20.41 -18.13 -10.04
C ILE A 259 -21.14 -17.04 -10.81
#